data_62590a50200eb538132908b53834ab8a
#
_entry.id   62590a50200eb538132908b53834ab8a
#
_cell.length_a   1.000
_cell.length_b   1.000
_cell.length_c   1.000
_cell.angle_alpha   90.00
_cell.angle_beta   90.00
_cell.angle_gamma   90.00
#
_symmetry.space_group_name_H-M   'P 1'
#
loop_
_entity.id
_entity.type
_entity.pdbx_description
1 polymer ?
#
loop_
_entity_poly.entity_id
_entity_poly.type
_entity_poly.pdbx_seq_one_letter_code
_entity_poly.pdbx_strand_id
1 'polypeptide(L)'
;MHNWTIPIIITYLLVKNVPSNSDDPQAGYGYIPNDTTKEETFFYHSDYLDSTSYITDDHANITQYDAYLPYSKLLVDEHSSSEDLPYKFNGKQFDEETGLYYYGARYMNPITSLWYGVDPLAEKYVSTGCYVYCIDNPIRLIDPDGTHWVEDNKKRIVWRESIKNKQQAAAAGLIYRGKSYQRFFVNNQTYAVTREQYTPDRRLIISKAPKYRMDFSGKVVTAKQLTGKNLNTSRNAPYGIQGKAYLNAVFSDGTIHTAATFEFNSDPYGNGPTPNNSYKALGAVPTNESGMLNNGRTGWKVLLPNYNGRSGLRVHPDTNSPGTKGCIGIVGCYEELKNLGNFFNNYIGPSGRHRMIFNFNIKGNPNYGNEGRSNSRLAQ
;
A
#
# COMPACT_ATOMS: atom_id res chain seq x y z
N MET A 1 -6.72 4.77 26.23
CA MET A 1 -8.12 4.54 25.84
C MET A 1 -8.09 3.79 24.52
N HIS A 2 -8.40 2.52 24.53
CA HIS A 2 -8.43 1.68 23.32
C HIS A 2 -9.79 1.85 22.67
N ASN A 3 -9.82 2.44 21.46
CA ASN A 3 -11.03 2.46 20.64
C ASN A 3 -11.26 1.04 20.11
N TRP A 4 -12.18 0.33 20.73
CA TRP A 4 -12.75 -0.89 20.20
C TRP A 4 -13.73 -0.51 19.09
N THR A 5 -13.36 -0.76 17.85
CA THR A 5 -14.28 -0.68 16.73
C THR A 5 -15.23 -1.86 16.83
N ILE A 6 -16.49 -1.61 17.07
CA ILE A 6 -17.56 -2.62 17.13
C ILE A 6 -17.63 -3.32 15.75
N PRO A 7 -17.46 -4.64 15.66
CA PRO A 7 -17.59 -5.35 14.40
C PRO A 7 -19.01 -5.23 13.85
N ILE A 8 -19.12 -5.17 12.52
CA ILE A 8 -20.40 -5.08 11.82
C ILE A 8 -21.18 -6.36 12.06
N ILE A 9 -22.37 -6.21 12.64
CA ILE A 9 -23.32 -7.29 12.86
C ILE A 9 -23.90 -7.68 11.50
N ILE A 10 -23.61 -8.89 11.02
CA ILE A 10 -24.29 -9.48 9.89
C ILE A 10 -25.46 -10.28 10.46
N THR A 11 -26.66 -9.74 10.30
CA THR A 11 -27.88 -10.41 10.72
C THR A 11 -28.29 -11.40 9.64
N TYR A 12 -28.21 -12.69 9.91
CA TYR A 12 -28.88 -13.70 9.12
C TYR A 12 -30.20 -14.02 9.79
N LEU A 13 -31.33 -13.71 9.13
CA LEU A 13 -32.65 -14.13 9.55
C LEU A 13 -32.83 -15.57 9.07
N LEU A 14 -32.70 -16.54 9.95
CA LEU A 14 -33.15 -17.90 9.69
C LEU A 14 -34.68 -17.95 9.89
N VAL A 15 -35.41 -17.69 8.81
CA VAL A 15 -36.87 -17.94 8.81
C VAL A 15 -37.06 -19.43 8.67
N LYS A 16 -37.44 -20.12 9.74
CA LYS A 16 -37.95 -21.48 9.67
C LYS A 16 -39.33 -21.45 9.01
N ASN A 17 -39.38 -21.54 7.68
CA ASN A 17 -40.63 -21.91 7.00
C ASN A 17 -40.88 -23.39 7.25
N VAL A 18 -41.84 -23.69 8.11
CA VAL A 18 -42.34 -25.05 8.33
C VAL A 18 -43.11 -25.47 7.08
N PRO A 19 -42.64 -26.46 6.31
CA PRO A 19 -43.43 -26.99 5.20
C PRO A 19 -44.70 -27.61 5.76
N SER A 20 -45.82 -27.33 5.12
CA SER A 20 -47.13 -27.84 5.52
C SER A 20 -47.32 -29.34 5.21
N ASN A 21 -46.30 -30.05 4.72
CA ASN A 21 -46.36 -31.45 4.34
C ASN A 21 -45.05 -32.18 4.65
N SER A 22 -45.14 -33.25 5.43
CA SER A 22 -44.03 -34.10 5.87
C SER A 22 -43.33 -34.88 4.75
N ASP A 23 -43.83 -34.83 3.53
CA ASP A 23 -43.28 -35.54 2.36
C ASP A 23 -42.51 -34.62 1.42
N ASP A 24 -42.18 -33.39 1.83
CA ASP A 24 -41.36 -32.50 1.04
C ASP A 24 -39.87 -32.92 1.13
N PRO A 25 -39.25 -33.39 0.03
CA PRO A 25 -37.84 -33.77 0.01
C PRO A 25 -36.86 -32.60 0.24
N GLN A 26 -37.38 -31.37 0.42
CA GLN A 26 -36.62 -30.19 0.79
C GLN A 26 -36.76 -29.82 2.27
N ALA A 27 -37.43 -30.62 3.08
CA ALA A 27 -37.39 -30.46 4.54
C ALA A 27 -35.93 -30.70 4.99
N GLY A 28 -35.23 -29.59 5.15
CA GLY A 28 -33.80 -29.62 5.49
C GLY A 28 -33.58 -30.22 6.88
N TYR A 29 -32.37 -30.61 7.12
CA TYR A 29 -31.81 -31.06 8.39
C TYR A 29 -32.33 -30.20 9.55
N GLY A 30 -32.85 -30.83 10.58
CA GLY A 30 -33.35 -30.15 11.80
C GLY A 30 -34.84 -29.86 11.85
N TYR A 31 -35.67 -30.40 10.93
CA TYR A 31 -37.11 -30.29 11.05
C TYR A 31 -37.65 -31.09 12.24
N ILE A 32 -38.21 -30.40 13.25
CA ILE A 32 -38.92 -30.98 14.37
C ILE A 32 -40.44 -30.75 14.10
N PRO A 33 -41.23 -31.79 13.76
CA PRO A 33 -42.67 -31.67 13.59
C PRO A 33 -43.33 -31.20 14.88
N ASN A 34 -44.14 -30.13 14.80
CA ASN A 34 -44.97 -29.55 15.87
C ASN A 34 -44.32 -28.54 16.82
N ASP A 35 -43.14 -27.99 16.51
CA ASP A 35 -42.70 -26.78 17.21
C ASP A 35 -43.41 -25.56 16.60
N THR A 36 -44.50 -25.10 17.19
CA THR A 36 -45.27 -23.94 16.76
C THR A 36 -44.77 -22.63 17.37
N THR A 37 -43.59 -22.62 17.97
CA THR A 37 -43.18 -21.52 18.82
C THR A 37 -41.82 -20.94 18.46
N LYS A 38 -41.85 -19.67 18.11
CA LYS A 38 -40.81 -18.65 18.10
C LYS A 38 -39.74 -18.84 17.06
N GLU A 39 -39.72 -17.90 16.12
CA GLU A 39 -38.51 -17.56 15.36
C GLU A 39 -37.45 -17.13 16.37
N GLU A 40 -36.36 -17.90 16.51
CA GLU A 40 -35.20 -17.50 17.28
C GLU A 40 -34.26 -16.74 16.37
N THR A 41 -33.86 -15.54 16.81
CA THR A 41 -32.97 -14.68 16.06
C THR A 41 -31.59 -14.75 16.69
N PHE A 42 -30.59 -15.12 15.88
CA PHE A 42 -29.18 -15.20 16.32
C PHE A 42 -28.33 -14.18 15.59
N PHE A 43 -27.42 -13.53 16.32
CA PHE A 43 -26.50 -12.52 15.81
C PHE A 43 -25.07 -13.06 15.85
N TYR A 44 -24.46 -13.21 14.68
CA TYR A 44 -23.09 -13.70 14.52
C TYR A 44 -22.10 -12.56 14.65
N HIS A 45 -21.15 -12.69 15.58
CA HIS A 45 -20.06 -11.76 15.80
C HIS A 45 -18.75 -12.38 15.31
N SER A 46 -18.20 -11.82 14.24
CA SER A 46 -17.03 -12.39 13.58
C SER A 46 -15.74 -11.62 13.86
N ASP A 47 -14.63 -12.33 13.76
CA ASP A 47 -13.29 -11.76 13.77
C ASP A 47 -12.96 -11.03 12.43
N TYR A 48 -11.70 -10.59 12.29
CA TYR A 48 -11.23 -9.90 11.07
C TYR A 48 -11.13 -10.80 9.83
N LEU A 49 -11.21 -12.12 9.99
CA LEU A 49 -11.26 -13.11 8.92
C LEU A 49 -12.68 -13.62 8.63
N ASP A 50 -13.69 -12.97 9.18
CA ASP A 50 -15.09 -13.35 9.13
C ASP A 50 -15.39 -14.72 9.81
N SER A 51 -14.49 -15.23 10.68
CA SER A 51 -14.78 -16.40 11.49
C SER A 51 -15.65 -16.00 12.68
N THR A 52 -16.70 -16.77 12.94
CA THR A 52 -17.60 -16.54 14.07
C THR A 52 -16.82 -16.69 15.39
N SER A 53 -16.78 -15.64 16.19
CA SER A 53 -16.13 -15.66 17.50
C SER A 53 -17.14 -15.94 18.61
N TYR A 54 -18.31 -15.38 18.52
CA TYR A 54 -19.43 -15.68 19.42
C TYR A 54 -20.76 -15.35 18.74
N ILE A 55 -21.83 -15.94 19.26
CA ILE A 55 -23.19 -15.76 18.80
C ILE A 55 -24.05 -15.31 19.98
N THR A 56 -24.95 -14.36 19.75
CA THR A 56 -25.90 -13.91 20.76
C THR A 56 -27.33 -14.13 20.30
N ASP A 57 -28.23 -14.31 21.26
CA ASP A 57 -29.67 -14.30 21.05
C ASP A 57 -30.22 -12.85 20.94
N ASP A 58 -31.52 -12.70 20.78
CA ASP A 58 -32.25 -11.42 20.73
C ASP A 58 -32.26 -10.66 22.06
N HIS A 59 -31.86 -11.32 23.17
CA HIS A 59 -31.67 -10.74 24.50
C HIS A 59 -30.21 -10.36 24.79
N ALA A 60 -29.32 -10.48 23.79
CA ALA A 60 -27.88 -10.27 23.90
C ALA A 60 -27.15 -11.24 24.85
N ASN A 61 -27.72 -12.40 25.15
CA ASN A 61 -26.99 -13.46 25.85
C ASN A 61 -26.10 -14.19 24.85
N ILE A 62 -24.88 -14.54 25.27
CA ILE A 62 -23.97 -15.35 24.46
C ILE A 62 -24.51 -16.79 24.47
N THR A 63 -24.85 -17.31 23.28
CA THR A 63 -25.36 -18.67 23.10
C THR A 63 -24.29 -19.62 22.60
N GLN A 64 -23.28 -19.12 21.91
CA GLN A 64 -22.14 -19.90 21.41
C GLN A 64 -20.86 -19.06 21.44
N TYR A 65 -19.73 -19.69 21.75
CA TYR A 65 -18.41 -19.10 21.69
C TYR A 65 -17.44 -20.06 21.01
N ASP A 66 -16.79 -19.57 19.93
CA ASP A 66 -15.88 -20.35 19.12
C ASP A 66 -14.50 -19.68 19.05
N ALA A 67 -13.44 -20.48 19.23
CA ALA A 67 -12.09 -20.05 18.97
C ALA A 67 -11.40 -21.05 18.05
N TYR A 68 -10.58 -20.54 17.11
CA TYR A 68 -10.00 -21.37 16.05
C TYR A 68 -8.48 -21.33 16.07
N LEU A 69 -7.86 -22.45 15.73
CA LEU A 69 -6.49 -22.50 15.27
C LEU A 69 -6.40 -21.90 13.82
N PRO A 70 -5.23 -21.48 13.37
CA PRO A 70 -5.07 -20.80 12.08
C PRO A 70 -5.70 -21.51 10.87
N TYR A 71 -5.79 -22.83 10.90
CA TYR A 71 -6.39 -23.66 9.84
C TYR A 71 -7.79 -24.19 10.21
N SER A 72 -8.60 -23.38 10.85
CA SER A 72 -10.01 -23.66 11.14
C SER A 72 -10.32 -24.74 12.19
N LYS A 73 -9.32 -25.47 12.69
CA LYS A 73 -9.59 -26.42 13.78
C LYS A 73 -10.08 -25.67 15.01
N LEU A 74 -11.23 -26.07 15.53
CA LEU A 74 -11.79 -25.52 16.76
C LEU A 74 -10.85 -25.79 17.93
N LEU A 75 -10.49 -24.72 18.61
CA LEU A 75 -9.74 -24.75 19.88
C LEU A 75 -10.69 -24.72 21.07
N VAL A 76 -11.74 -23.94 20.96
CA VAL A 76 -12.85 -23.82 21.91
C VAL A 76 -14.13 -23.86 21.10
N ASP A 77 -15.11 -24.60 21.59
CA ASP A 77 -16.46 -24.76 21.05
C ASP A 77 -17.39 -24.92 22.24
N GLU A 78 -17.92 -23.80 22.70
CA GLU A 78 -18.81 -23.74 23.87
C GLU A 78 -20.16 -23.20 23.45
N HIS A 79 -21.23 -23.93 23.76
CA HIS A 79 -22.60 -23.51 23.51
C HIS A 79 -23.49 -23.77 24.73
N SER A 80 -24.42 -22.83 24.97
CA SER A 80 -25.38 -22.89 26.06
C SER A 80 -26.70 -23.53 25.66
N SER A 81 -26.95 -23.74 24.35
CA SER A 81 -28.10 -24.39 23.79
C SER A 81 -27.78 -25.79 23.27
N SER A 82 -28.82 -26.59 23.02
CA SER A 82 -28.67 -27.91 22.37
C SER A 82 -28.43 -27.82 20.86
N GLU A 83 -28.48 -26.62 20.29
CA GLU A 83 -28.27 -26.38 18.87
C GLU A 83 -26.88 -25.77 18.65
N ASP A 84 -26.02 -26.44 17.89
CA ASP A 84 -24.77 -25.90 17.40
C ASP A 84 -25.03 -25.20 16.06
N LEU A 85 -24.72 -23.90 16.01
CA LEU A 85 -24.99 -23.10 14.82
C LEU A 85 -23.88 -23.30 13.76
N PRO A 86 -24.24 -23.60 12.51
CA PRO A 86 -23.33 -24.23 11.54
C PRO A 86 -22.29 -23.29 10.94
N TYR A 87 -22.47 -21.96 11.01
CA TYR A 87 -21.56 -21.03 10.35
C TYR A 87 -20.42 -20.63 11.29
N LYS A 88 -19.26 -21.24 11.10
CA LYS A 88 -18.09 -21.10 12.00
C LYS A 88 -16.92 -20.38 11.30
N PHE A 89 -15.84 -21.05 11.02
CA PHE A 89 -14.60 -20.47 10.46
C PHE A 89 -14.84 -19.81 9.09
N ASN A 90 -14.37 -18.55 8.92
CA ASN A 90 -14.59 -17.72 7.73
C ASN A 90 -16.06 -17.59 7.31
N GLY A 91 -17.01 -17.71 8.24
CA GLY A 91 -18.44 -17.70 7.96
C GLY A 91 -18.89 -18.89 7.09
N LYS A 92 -18.15 -20.00 7.11
CA LYS A 92 -18.47 -21.20 6.33
C LYS A 92 -19.25 -22.19 7.17
N GLN A 93 -20.12 -22.92 6.48
CA GLN A 93 -20.88 -23.98 7.10
C GLN A 93 -19.96 -25.13 7.48
N PHE A 94 -19.97 -25.48 8.76
CA PHE A 94 -19.32 -26.67 9.27
C PHE A 94 -20.32 -27.83 9.23
N ASP A 95 -19.91 -28.92 8.62
CA ASP A 95 -20.68 -30.15 8.58
C ASP A 95 -20.16 -31.06 9.67
N GLU A 96 -20.94 -31.22 10.74
CA GLU A 96 -20.56 -32.02 11.91
C GLU A 96 -20.41 -33.52 11.60
N GLU A 97 -21.19 -34.05 10.65
CA GLU A 97 -21.13 -35.48 10.30
C GLU A 97 -19.80 -35.83 9.63
N THR A 98 -19.31 -34.94 8.74
CA THR A 98 -18.08 -35.17 8.02
C THR A 98 -16.86 -34.52 8.67
N GLY A 99 -17.07 -33.53 9.55
CA GLY A 99 -16.03 -32.71 10.17
C GLY A 99 -15.37 -31.75 9.18
N LEU A 100 -16.04 -31.40 8.09
CA LEU A 100 -15.48 -30.57 7.01
C LEU A 100 -16.20 -29.22 6.92
N TYR A 101 -15.50 -28.20 6.45
CA TYR A 101 -16.08 -26.91 6.09
C TYR A 101 -16.48 -26.86 4.61
N TYR A 102 -17.71 -26.46 4.32
CA TYR A 102 -18.19 -26.29 2.95
C TYR A 102 -17.89 -24.89 2.42
N TYR A 103 -17.04 -24.79 1.41
CA TYR A 103 -16.66 -23.54 0.77
C TYR A 103 -17.31 -23.28 -0.59
N GLY A 104 -18.27 -24.11 -0.99
CA GLY A 104 -18.95 -24.05 -2.29
C GLY A 104 -18.33 -24.97 -3.32
N ALA A 105 -17.10 -24.68 -3.80
CA ALA A 105 -16.44 -25.54 -4.78
C ALA A 105 -15.72 -26.74 -4.17
N ARG A 106 -15.28 -26.65 -2.90
CA ARG A 106 -14.50 -27.68 -2.19
C ARG A 106 -14.89 -27.74 -0.72
N TYR A 107 -14.54 -28.85 -0.10
CA TYR A 107 -14.57 -29.02 1.35
C TYR A 107 -13.16 -28.84 1.93
N MET A 108 -13.08 -28.14 3.05
CA MET A 108 -11.83 -27.92 3.77
C MET A 108 -11.79 -28.82 5.00
N ASN A 109 -10.72 -29.56 5.18
CA ASN A 109 -10.53 -30.43 6.34
C ASN A 109 -9.69 -29.73 7.40
N PRO A 110 -10.29 -29.34 8.54
CA PRO A 110 -9.59 -28.61 9.61
C PRO A 110 -8.51 -29.45 10.32
N ILE A 111 -8.61 -30.78 10.25
CA ILE A 111 -7.64 -31.69 10.91
C ILE A 111 -6.35 -31.78 10.09
N THR A 112 -6.48 -31.86 8.76
CA THR A 112 -5.32 -31.98 7.87
C THR A 112 -4.81 -30.61 7.39
N SER A 113 -5.58 -29.53 7.64
CA SER A 113 -5.28 -28.18 7.12
C SER A 113 -5.26 -28.08 5.61
N LEU A 114 -5.94 -28.97 4.92
CA LEU A 114 -5.95 -29.12 3.47
C LEU A 114 -7.37 -29.14 2.90
N TRP A 115 -7.47 -28.83 1.61
CA TRP A 115 -8.68 -29.12 0.85
C TRP A 115 -8.91 -30.63 0.73
N TYR A 116 -10.16 -31.06 0.87
CA TYR A 116 -10.52 -32.47 0.70
C TYR A 116 -10.63 -32.90 -0.79
N GLY A 117 -10.54 -31.97 -1.72
CA GLY A 117 -10.56 -32.22 -3.17
C GLY A 117 -9.43 -31.52 -3.90
N VAL A 118 -9.07 -32.05 -5.06
CA VAL A 118 -8.11 -31.41 -5.98
C VAL A 118 -8.66 -30.07 -6.42
N ASP A 119 -7.79 -29.07 -6.47
CA ASP A 119 -8.15 -27.77 -7.04
C ASP A 119 -8.61 -27.96 -8.50
N PRO A 120 -9.82 -27.54 -8.87
CA PRO A 120 -10.27 -27.58 -10.27
C PRO A 120 -9.35 -26.85 -11.23
N LEU A 121 -8.46 -26.00 -10.72
CA LEU A 121 -7.47 -25.27 -11.50
C LEU A 121 -6.02 -25.73 -11.25
N ALA A 122 -5.82 -26.91 -10.67
CA ALA A 122 -4.50 -27.45 -10.34
C ALA A 122 -3.52 -27.46 -11.53
N GLU A 123 -4.01 -27.73 -12.74
CA GLU A 123 -3.18 -27.69 -13.95
C GLU A 123 -2.61 -26.32 -14.29
N LYS A 124 -3.26 -25.24 -13.82
CA LYS A 124 -2.80 -23.86 -14.00
C LYS A 124 -1.78 -23.42 -12.96
N TYR A 125 -1.65 -24.17 -11.86
CA TYR A 125 -0.88 -23.77 -10.67
C TYR A 125 0.07 -24.87 -10.21
N VAL A 126 0.85 -25.39 -11.13
CA VAL A 126 1.77 -26.53 -10.93
C VAL A 126 2.76 -26.32 -9.77
N SER A 127 3.04 -25.08 -9.39
CA SER A 127 3.95 -24.73 -8.29
C SER A 127 3.30 -24.72 -6.91
N THR A 128 1.96 -24.79 -6.84
CA THR A 128 1.21 -24.81 -5.58
C THR A 128 0.55 -26.17 -5.43
N GLY A 129 0.73 -26.82 -4.30
CA GLY A 129 0.08 -28.10 -4.05
C GLY A 129 -1.44 -28.00 -4.25
N CYS A 130 -2.03 -28.92 -5.02
CA CYS A 130 -3.44 -28.87 -5.41
C CYS A 130 -4.44 -28.99 -4.22
N TYR A 131 -3.93 -29.26 -3.04
CA TYR A 131 -4.71 -29.40 -1.80
C TYR A 131 -4.42 -28.31 -0.77
N VAL A 132 -3.55 -27.35 -1.04
CA VAL A 132 -3.10 -26.33 -0.08
C VAL A 132 -4.18 -25.27 0.13
N TYR A 133 -4.57 -25.06 1.39
CA TYR A 133 -5.50 -23.99 1.79
C TYR A 133 -4.75 -22.67 1.97
N CYS A 134 -5.28 -21.59 1.37
CA CYS A 134 -4.77 -20.21 1.50
C CYS A 134 -3.24 -20.07 1.35
N ILE A 135 -2.61 -20.93 0.55
CA ILE A 135 -1.14 -20.93 0.28
C ILE A 135 -0.33 -20.91 1.60
N ASP A 136 -0.72 -21.76 2.54
CA ASP A 136 -0.12 -21.86 3.87
C ASP A 136 -0.11 -20.55 4.69
N ASN A 137 -1.04 -19.63 4.40
CA ASN A 137 -1.16 -18.36 5.14
C ASN A 137 -2.61 -18.01 5.52
N PRO A 138 -3.30 -18.87 6.27
CA PRO A 138 -4.72 -18.71 6.63
C PRO A 138 -4.98 -17.55 7.61
N ILE A 139 -3.95 -17.03 8.28
CA ILE A 139 -4.06 -15.87 9.19
C ILE A 139 -4.29 -14.57 8.40
N ARG A 140 -3.88 -14.51 7.13
CA ARG A 140 -3.95 -13.30 6.30
C ARG A 140 -4.82 -13.44 5.07
N LEU A 141 -5.10 -14.67 4.67
CA LEU A 141 -5.81 -14.98 3.44
C LEU A 141 -7.07 -15.77 3.79
N ILE A 142 -8.14 -15.45 3.09
CA ILE A 142 -9.38 -16.21 3.07
C ILE A 142 -9.58 -16.66 1.62
N ASP A 143 -9.92 -17.93 1.42
CA ASP A 143 -10.42 -18.42 0.14
C ASP A 143 -11.96 -18.49 0.20
N PRO A 144 -12.71 -17.47 -0.25
CA PRO A 144 -14.16 -17.45 -0.09
C PRO A 144 -14.88 -18.45 -0.99
N ASP A 145 -14.30 -18.77 -2.15
CA ASP A 145 -14.82 -19.69 -3.17
C ASP A 145 -13.85 -19.92 -4.37
N GLY A 146 -12.65 -19.40 -4.26
CA GLY A 146 -11.44 -19.77 -5.05
C GLY A 146 -11.23 -19.21 -6.47
N THR A 147 -11.31 -17.85 -6.91
CA THR A 147 -10.91 -17.59 -8.30
C THR A 147 -10.35 -16.25 -8.79
N HIS A 148 -10.72 -15.08 -8.33
CA HIS A 148 -10.13 -13.80 -8.80
C HIS A 148 -9.95 -12.82 -7.64
N TRP A 149 -8.93 -11.96 -7.79
CA TRP A 149 -8.69 -10.91 -6.80
C TRP A 149 -9.79 -9.85 -6.88
N VAL A 150 -10.44 -9.63 -5.78
CA VAL A 150 -11.41 -8.55 -5.57
C VAL A 150 -11.09 -7.84 -4.26
N GLU A 151 -11.50 -6.58 -4.17
CA GLU A 151 -11.38 -5.80 -2.94
C GLU A 151 -12.77 -5.58 -2.36
N ASP A 152 -12.94 -5.88 -1.09
CA ASP A 152 -14.18 -5.67 -0.38
C ASP A 152 -14.29 -4.25 0.20
N ASN A 153 -15.42 -3.94 0.83
CA ASN A 153 -15.70 -2.65 1.47
C ASN A 153 -14.76 -2.34 2.66
N LYS A 154 -14.12 -3.36 3.25
CA LYS A 154 -13.09 -3.24 4.29
C LYS A 154 -11.68 -3.10 3.70
N LYS A 155 -11.54 -2.94 2.38
CA LYS A 155 -10.27 -2.87 1.62
C LYS A 155 -9.41 -4.13 1.73
N ARG A 156 -10.00 -5.29 2.03
CA ARG A 156 -9.30 -6.57 2.00
C ARG A 156 -9.25 -7.07 0.55
N ILE A 157 -8.10 -7.59 0.15
CA ILE A 157 -7.93 -8.21 -1.17
C ILE A 157 -8.15 -9.70 -1.03
N VAL A 158 -9.19 -10.18 -1.68
CA VAL A 158 -9.62 -11.58 -1.64
C VAL A 158 -9.72 -12.15 -3.04
N TRP A 159 -9.51 -13.45 -3.17
CA TRP A 159 -9.65 -14.14 -4.44
C TRP A 159 -11.06 -14.71 -4.58
N ARG A 160 -11.74 -14.49 -5.73
CA ARG A 160 -13.09 -15.02 -6.00
C ARG A 160 -13.23 -15.59 -7.40
N GLU A 161 -13.64 -16.87 -7.52
CA GLU A 161 -13.86 -17.56 -8.81
C GLU A 161 -15.11 -17.14 -9.55
N SER A 162 -16.16 -16.88 -8.84
CA SER A 162 -17.44 -16.42 -9.41
C SER A 162 -17.33 -15.09 -10.13
N ILE A 163 -16.29 -14.29 -9.83
CA ILE A 163 -16.12 -12.93 -10.34
C ILE A 163 -15.06 -12.88 -11.42
N LYS A 164 -15.49 -12.89 -12.68
CA LYS A 164 -14.62 -12.89 -13.85
C LYS A 164 -14.43 -11.49 -14.48
N ASN A 165 -15.23 -10.51 -14.07
CA ASN A 165 -15.21 -9.18 -14.63
C ASN A 165 -15.74 -8.10 -13.67
N LYS A 166 -15.60 -6.83 -14.07
CA LYS A 166 -16.03 -5.66 -13.28
C LYS A 166 -17.54 -5.64 -12.97
N GLN A 167 -18.37 -6.12 -13.87
CA GLN A 167 -19.83 -6.11 -13.71
C GLN A 167 -20.26 -7.09 -12.62
N GLN A 168 -19.69 -8.29 -12.62
CA GLN A 168 -19.94 -9.29 -11.58
C GLN A 168 -19.43 -8.83 -10.21
N ALA A 169 -18.26 -8.20 -10.16
CA ALA A 169 -17.75 -7.62 -8.92
C ALA A 169 -18.69 -6.52 -8.38
N ALA A 170 -19.12 -5.61 -9.24
CA ALA A 170 -20.02 -4.53 -8.85
C ALA A 170 -21.39 -5.05 -8.36
N ALA A 171 -21.96 -6.09 -9.00
CA ALA A 171 -23.18 -6.73 -8.56
C ALA A 171 -23.05 -7.38 -7.17
N ALA A 172 -21.84 -7.82 -6.80
CA ALA A 172 -21.54 -8.38 -5.49
C ALA A 172 -21.06 -7.32 -4.46
N GLY A 173 -21.11 -6.03 -4.78
CA GLY A 173 -20.62 -4.97 -3.90
C GLY A 173 -19.09 -4.94 -3.73
N LEU A 174 -18.35 -5.49 -4.70
CA LEU A 174 -16.91 -5.65 -4.66
C LEU A 174 -16.20 -4.85 -5.76
N ILE A 175 -14.93 -4.56 -5.58
CA ILE A 175 -14.09 -3.90 -6.58
C ILE A 175 -13.25 -4.95 -7.30
N TYR A 176 -13.40 -5.08 -8.61
CA TYR A 176 -12.61 -6.00 -9.43
C TYR A 176 -11.17 -5.54 -9.57
N ARG A 177 -10.21 -6.39 -9.18
CA ARG A 177 -8.76 -6.14 -9.27
C ARG A 177 -8.06 -6.98 -10.33
N GLY A 178 -8.74 -7.95 -10.92
CA GLY A 178 -8.22 -8.78 -12.00
C GLY A 178 -7.45 -10.01 -11.52
N LYS A 179 -6.69 -10.61 -12.46
CA LYS A 179 -5.86 -11.79 -12.19
C LYS A 179 -4.56 -11.46 -11.45
N SER A 180 -4.09 -10.22 -11.58
CA SER A 180 -2.93 -9.70 -10.83
C SER A 180 -3.25 -8.29 -10.34
N TYR A 181 -2.79 -7.98 -9.15
CA TYR A 181 -2.97 -6.67 -8.54
C TYR A 181 -1.75 -6.29 -7.73
N GLN A 182 -1.45 -5.00 -7.68
CA GLN A 182 -0.38 -4.46 -6.85
C GLN A 182 -0.89 -3.28 -6.05
N ARG A 183 -0.47 -3.19 -4.80
CA ARG A 183 -0.66 -1.98 -4.00
C ARG A 183 0.63 -1.64 -3.25
N PHE A 184 0.77 -0.37 -2.94
CA PHE A 184 1.97 0.18 -2.35
C PHE A 184 1.61 0.89 -1.04
N PHE A 185 2.46 0.69 -0.05
CA PHE A 185 2.36 1.36 1.23
C PHE A 185 3.62 2.20 1.43
N VAL A 186 3.43 3.47 1.67
CA VAL A 186 4.50 4.43 1.91
C VAL A 186 4.48 4.82 3.39
N ASN A 187 5.60 4.68 4.05
CA ASN A 187 5.79 5.26 5.37
C ASN A 187 6.14 6.76 5.22
N ASN A 188 5.25 7.63 5.63
CA ASN A 188 5.39 9.09 5.44
C ASN A 188 6.54 9.72 6.23
N GLN A 189 7.11 9.04 7.22
CA GLN A 189 8.24 9.53 8.01
C GLN A 189 9.58 9.07 7.43
N THR A 190 9.65 7.84 6.94
CA THR A 190 10.89 7.21 6.46
C THR A 190 10.96 7.08 4.95
N TYR A 191 9.88 7.36 4.24
CA TYR A 191 9.69 7.13 2.80
C TYR A 191 9.94 5.69 2.34
N ALA A 192 10.00 4.75 3.29
CA ALA A 192 10.09 3.33 2.96
C ALA A 192 8.83 2.88 2.23
N VAL A 193 9.00 2.22 1.08
CA VAL A 193 7.91 1.70 0.27
C VAL A 193 7.88 0.19 0.34
N THR A 194 6.73 -0.34 0.75
CA THR A 194 6.42 -1.77 0.71
C THR A 194 5.39 -2.00 -0.39
N ARG A 195 5.62 -3.00 -1.22
CA ARG A 195 4.68 -3.46 -2.26
C ARG A 195 4.10 -4.79 -1.84
N GLU A 196 2.79 -4.90 -1.90
CA GLU A 196 2.06 -6.14 -1.95
C GLU A 196 1.71 -6.45 -3.40
N GLN A 197 2.11 -7.60 -3.88
CA GLN A 197 1.82 -8.08 -5.23
C GLN A 197 1.00 -9.35 -5.13
N TYR A 198 -0.21 -9.30 -5.65
CA TYR A 198 -1.15 -10.41 -5.76
C TYR A 198 -1.01 -11.00 -7.16
N THR A 199 -0.54 -12.23 -7.24
CA THR A 199 -0.17 -12.87 -8.50
C THR A 199 -1.31 -13.71 -9.08
N PRO A 200 -1.29 -14.05 -10.38
CA PRO A 200 -2.32 -14.92 -10.98
C PRO A 200 -2.35 -16.32 -10.39
N ASP A 201 -1.23 -16.78 -9.84
CA ASP A 201 -1.08 -18.05 -9.12
C ASP A 201 -1.42 -17.91 -7.62
N ARG A 202 -2.23 -16.93 -7.26
CA ARG A 202 -2.79 -16.64 -5.93
C ARG A 202 -1.75 -16.32 -4.86
N ARG A 203 -0.50 -16.06 -5.20
CA ARG A 203 0.53 -15.70 -4.21
C ARG A 203 0.46 -14.23 -3.83
N LEU A 204 0.65 -13.96 -2.56
CA LEU A 204 0.94 -12.62 -2.05
C LEU A 204 2.45 -12.50 -1.83
N ILE A 205 3.08 -11.64 -2.62
CA ILE A 205 4.50 -11.33 -2.49
C ILE A 205 4.61 -9.94 -1.84
N ILE A 206 5.26 -9.89 -0.67
CA ILE A 206 5.55 -8.63 0.01
C ILE A 206 7.02 -8.31 -0.21
N SER A 207 7.30 -7.16 -0.80
CA SER A 207 8.66 -6.71 -1.06
C SER A 207 8.85 -5.25 -0.65
N LYS A 208 10.03 -4.93 -0.11
CA LYS A 208 10.46 -3.55 0.13
C LYS A 208 11.26 -3.06 -1.06
N ALA A 209 11.15 -1.78 -1.39
CA ALA A 209 11.94 -1.20 -2.45
C ALA A 209 13.44 -1.23 -2.09
N PRO A 210 14.30 -1.89 -2.90
CA PRO A 210 15.73 -1.98 -2.64
C PRO A 210 16.49 -0.72 -3.05
N LYS A 211 15.92 0.08 -3.96
CA LYS A 211 16.57 1.27 -4.52
C LYS A 211 15.64 2.47 -4.56
N TYR A 212 16.22 3.64 -4.52
CA TYR A 212 15.52 4.92 -4.68
C TYR A 212 16.25 5.81 -5.67
N ARG A 213 15.47 6.67 -6.36
CA ARG A 213 15.98 7.75 -7.19
C ARG A 213 15.11 9.00 -7.02
N MET A 214 15.62 10.16 -7.35
CA MET A 214 14.86 11.41 -7.39
C MET A 214 14.82 11.93 -8.83
N ASP A 215 13.61 12.06 -9.35
CA ASP A 215 13.38 12.58 -10.70
C ASP A 215 12.79 13.99 -10.60
N PHE A 216 13.27 14.91 -11.45
CA PHE A 216 12.85 16.30 -11.45
C PHE A 216 12.08 16.61 -12.72
N SER A 217 10.95 17.29 -12.58
CA SER A 217 10.14 17.81 -13.69
C SER A 217 9.84 19.28 -13.42
N GLY A 218 10.18 20.15 -14.35
CA GLY A 218 10.03 21.58 -14.13
C GLY A 218 10.13 22.37 -15.43
N LYS A 219 10.17 23.71 -15.25
CA LYS A 219 10.30 24.66 -16.32
C LYS A 219 11.29 25.76 -15.98
N VAL A 220 11.92 26.31 -17.01
CA VAL A 220 12.73 27.51 -16.89
C VAL A 220 11.80 28.71 -16.70
N VAL A 221 12.15 29.56 -15.76
CA VAL A 221 11.42 30.79 -15.41
C VAL A 221 12.39 31.95 -15.27
N THR A 222 11.94 33.18 -15.45
CA THR A 222 12.77 34.35 -15.21
C THR A 222 13.11 34.47 -13.72
N ALA A 223 14.23 35.09 -13.42
CA ALA A 223 14.64 35.38 -12.03
C ALA A 223 13.54 36.13 -11.25
N LYS A 224 12.84 37.06 -11.89
CA LYS A 224 11.71 37.81 -11.32
C LYS A 224 10.51 36.89 -10.99
N GLN A 225 10.18 35.95 -11.89
CA GLN A 225 9.10 34.99 -11.64
C GLN A 225 9.41 34.08 -10.46
N LEU A 226 10.66 33.65 -10.32
CA LEU A 226 11.08 32.76 -9.25
C LEU A 226 11.16 33.46 -7.89
N THR A 227 11.74 34.66 -7.85
CA THR A 227 12.08 35.36 -6.59
C THR A 227 11.12 36.51 -6.24
N GLY A 228 10.28 36.95 -7.17
CA GLY A 228 9.47 38.17 -7.02
C GLY A 228 10.27 39.47 -7.12
N LYS A 229 11.60 39.42 -7.34
CA LYS A 229 12.52 40.55 -7.31
C LYS A 229 13.25 40.72 -8.63
N ASN A 230 13.57 41.98 -9.00
CA ASN A 230 14.46 42.28 -10.09
C ASN A 230 15.91 42.10 -9.57
N LEU A 231 16.55 41.04 -9.97
CA LEU A 231 17.94 40.74 -9.57
C LEU A 231 18.93 41.46 -10.50
N ASN A 232 20.09 41.87 -9.94
CA ASN A 232 21.16 42.43 -10.74
C ASN A 232 21.82 41.33 -11.59
N THR A 233 21.64 41.40 -12.92
CA THR A 233 22.14 40.39 -13.89
C THR A 233 23.66 40.35 -14.04
N SER A 234 24.40 41.35 -13.55
CA SER A 234 25.86 41.28 -13.52
C SER A 234 26.39 40.30 -12.46
N ARG A 235 25.56 39.93 -11.46
CA ARG A 235 25.91 39.03 -10.35
C ARG A 235 25.05 37.77 -10.29
N ASN A 236 23.95 37.73 -10.99
CA ASN A 236 22.94 36.67 -10.91
C ASN A 236 22.54 36.24 -12.32
N ALA A 237 22.14 34.97 -12.47
CA ALA A 237 21.57 34.49 -13.71
C ALA A 237 20.18 35.09 -13.97
N PRO A 238 19.84 35.37 -15.24
CA PRO A 238 18.53 35.92 -15.58
C PRO A 238 17.38 34.94 -15.44
N TYR A 239 17.69 33.65 -15.33
CA TYR A 239 16.74 32.54 -15.29
C TYR A 239 17.03 31.60 -14.13
N GLY A 240 15.99 30.98 -13.63
CA GLY A 240 16.04 29.85 -12.73
C GLY A 240 15.12 28.72 -13.20
N ILE A 241 15.03 27.66 -12.44
CA ILE A 241 14.16 26.52 -12.70
C ILE A 241 13.28 26.30 -11.48
N GLN A 242 12.00 25.99 -11.71
CA GLN A 242 11.08 25.57 -10.67
C GLN A 242 10.24 24.38 -11.15
N GLY A 243 9.82 23.53 -10.24
CA GLY A 243 9.00 22.37 -10.57
C GLY A 243 8.80 21.41 -9.40
N LYS A 244 8.60 20.14 -9.75
CA LYS A 244 8.37 19.05 -8.81
C LYS A 244 9.51 18.05 -8.81
N ALA A 245 9.90 17.62 -7.62
CA ALA A 245 10.86 16.56 -7.37
C ALA A 245 10.10 15.32 -6.86
N TYR A 246 10.29 14.19 -7.51
CA TYR A 246 9.64 12.93 -7.21
C TYR A 246 10.64 11.97 -6.59
N LEU A 247 10.44 11.64 -5.31
CA LEU A 247 11.20 10.57 -4.66
C LEU A 247 10.57 9.23 -5.06
N ASN A 248 11.24 8.48 -5.90
CA ASN A 248 10.76 7.25 -6.50
C ASN A 248 11.45 6.03 -5.91
N ALA A 249 10.67 5.09 -5.41
CA ALA A 249 11.09 3.74 -5.05
C ALA A 249 11.17 2.87 -6.31
N VAL A 250 12.26 2.12 -6.48
CA VAL A 250 12.52 1.27 -7.64
C VAL A 250 12.66 -0.17 -7.15
N PHE A 251 11.76 -1.05 -7.61
CA PHE A 251 11.76 -2.47 -7.28
C PHE A 251 12.67 -3.27 -8.23
N SER A 252 12.99 -4.50 -7.85
CA SER A 252 13.93 -5.36 -8.58
C SER A 252 13.48 -5.70 -10.00
N ASP A 253 12.17 -5.70 -10.25
CA ASP A 253 11.56 -5.94 -11.55
C ASP A 253 11.41 -4.66 -12.41
N GLY A 254 11.98 -3.54 -11.96
CA GLY A 254 11.88 -2.26 -12.64
C GLY A 254 10.63 -1.45 -12.31
N THR A 255 9.68 -1.98 -11.55
CA THR A 255 8.49 -1.23 -11.12
C THR A 255 8.90 -0.02 -10.30
N ILE A 256 8.27 1.13 -10.59
CA ILE A 256 8.54 2.40 -9.93
C ILE A 256 7.28 2.87 -9.22
N HIS A 257 7.45 3.33 -7.97
CA HIS A 257 6.37 3.95 -7.20
C HIS A 257 6.87 5.24 -6.55
N THR A 258 6.11 6.33 -6.72
CA THR A 258 6.46 7.61 -6.10
C THR A 258 6.15 7.57 -4.60
N ALA A 259 7.20 7.66 -3.80
CA ALA A 259 7.10 7.68 -2.33
C ALA A 259 6.69 9.05 -1.81
N ALA A 260 7.18 10.13 -2.44
CA ALA A 260 6.85 11.50 -2.08
C ALA A 260 7.07 12.45 -3.25
N THR A 261 6.40 13.60 -3.20
CA THR A 261 6.56 14.69 -4.17
C THR A 261 6.82 15.98 -3.42
N PHE A 262 7.80 16.74 -3.87
CA PHE A 262 8.20 18.02 -3.30
C PHE A 262 8.22 19.09 -4.39
N GLU A 263 8.09 20.34 -4.01
CA GLU A 263 8.45 21.44 -4.90
C GLU A 263 9.96 21.62 -4.87
N PHE A 264 10.54 22.10 -5.98
CA PHE A 264 11.95 22.45 -6.02
C PHE A 264 12.21 23.71 -6.84
N ASN A 265 13.36 24.32 -6.59
CA ASN A 265 13.91 25.37 -7.43
C ASN A 265 15.43 25.17 -7.65
N SER A 266 15.98 25.84 -8.65
CA SER A 266 17.42 25.89 -8.90
C SER A 266 17.75 27.27 -9.46
N ASP A 267 18.65 27.99 -8.76
CA ASP A 267 19.06 29.38 -9.03
C ASP A 267 17.88 30.37 -8.86
N PRO A 268 17.92 31.70 -9.08
CA PRO A 268 18.82 32.42 -9.98
C PRO A 268 20.05 33.08 -9.31
N TYR A 269 20.37 32.82 -8.06
CA TYR A 269 21.45 33.51 -7.36
C TYR A 269 22.83 32.91 -7.72
N GLY A 270 23.55 33.55 -8.61
CA GLY A 270 24.94 33.17 -8.93
C GLY A 270 25.12 32.60 -10.33
N ASN A 271 25.54 31.36 -10.43
CA ASN A 271 26.10 30.77 -11.66
C ASN A 271 25.05 30.19 -12.64
N GLY A 272 23.74 30.35 -12.37
CA GLY A 272 22.68 29.74 -13.14
C GLY A 272 22.21 28.39 -12.60
N PRO A 273 21.09 27.85 -13.09
CA PRO A 273 20.52 26.61 -12.60
C PRO A 273 21.48 25.43 -12.74
N THR A 274 21.26 24.39 -11.93
CA THR A 274 21.99 23.12 -12.02
C THR A 274 21.92 22.59 -13.47
N PRO A 275 23.06 22.20 -14.07
CA PRO A 275 23.07 21.62 -15.41
C PRO A 275 22.29 20.30 -15.48
N ASN A 276 21.72 20.01 -16.66
CA ASN A 276 21.05 18.72 -16.89
C ASN A 276 22.03 17.56 -16.81
N ASN A 277 21.73 16.59 -15.96
CA ASN A 277 22.48 15.33 -15.84
C ASN A 277 21.72 14.33 -14.96
N SER A 278 22.17 13.08 -15.00
CA SER A 278 21.82 12.04 -14.01
C SER A 278 22.94 11.94 -12.98
N TYR A 279 22.81 12.66 -11.89
CA TYR A 279 23.82 12.75 -10.85
C TYR A 279 23.75 11.54 -9.90
N LYS A 280 24.89 10.88 -9.68
CA LYS A 280 25.04 9.88 -8.60
C LYS A 280 25.51 10.58 -7.34
N ALA A 281 24.73 10.50 -6.27
CA ALA A 281 25.08 11.11 -4.99
C ALA A 281 26.42 10.60 -4.48
N LEU A 282 27.27 11.51 -4.01
CA LEU A 282 28.57 11.22 -3.39
C LEU A 282 28.42 10.98 -1.88
N GLY A 283 27.41 11.58 -1.25
CA GLY A 283 27.12 11.45 0.16
C GLY A 283 25.95 12.35 0.56
N ALA A 284 25.42 12.11 1.75
CA ALA A 284 24.41 12.96 2.38
C ALA A 284 24.82 13.21 3.84
N VAL A 285 24.79 14.46 4.27
CA VAL A 285 25.22 14.86 5.61
C VAL A 285 24.34 15.98 6.18
N PRO A 286 24.17 16.03 7.52
CA PRO A 286 23.62 17.21 8.17
C PRO A 286 24.49 18.44 7.92
N THR A 287 23.92 19.62 7.98
CA THR A 287 24.66 20.88 7.81
C THR A 287 24.05 22.02 8.62
N ASN A 288 24.90 22.95 9.05
CA ASN A 288 24.53 24.21 9.66
C ASN A 288 24.85 25.42 8.75
N GLU A 289 25.16 25.20 7.47
CA GLU A 289 25.38 26.27 6.50
C GLU A 289 24.11 27.11 6.32
N SER A 290 24.20 28.43 6.48
CA SER A 290 23.06 29.34 6.56
C SER A 290 22.09 29.27 5.36
N GLY A 291 22.59 28.95 4.18
CA GLY A 291 21.78 28.80 2.97
C GLY A 291 21.11 27.43 2.82
N MET A 292 21.31 26.50 3.77
CA MET A 292 20.84 25.12 3.70
C MET A 292 20.11 24.67 4.96
N LEU A 293 19.76 25.62 5.83
CA LEU A 293 19.04 25.34 7.06
C LEU A 293 17.58 25.00 6.76
N ASN A 294 17.05 24.09 7.54
CA ASN A 294 15.63 23.79 7.52
C ASN A 294 14.91 24.69 8.51
N ASN A 295 14.33 25.77 8.01
CA ASN A 295 13.61 26.78 8.80
C ASN A 295 14.43 27.34 9.98
N GLY A 296 15.70 27.71 9.71
CA GLY A 296 16.61 28.25 10.72
C GLY A 296 17.26 27.21 11.66
N ARG A 297 16.94 25.92 11.49
CA ARG A 297 17.49 24.80 12.27
C ARG A 297 18.44 23.98 11.42
N THR A 298 19.14 23.01 12.04
CA THR A 298 20.02 22.07 11.32
C THR A 298 19.35 21.55 10.06
N GLY A 299 19.98 21.77 8.92
CA GLY A 299 19.55 21.30 7.63
C GLY A 299 20.31 20.04 7.21
N TRP A 300 20.25 19.77 5.93
CA TRP A 300 20.95 18.65 5.30
C TRP A 300 21.41 19.03 3.90
N LYS A 301 22.40 18.30 3.38
CA LYS A 301 22.86 18.42 2.00
C LYS A 301 23.23 17.06 1.43
N VAL A 302 22.84 16.84 0.18
CA VAL A 302 23.31 15.72 -0.65
C VAL A 302 24.36 16.26 -1.59
N LEU A 303 25.53 15.67 -1.56
CA LEU A 303 26.66 16.07 -2.39
C LEU A 303 26.55 15.41 -3.77
N LEU A 304 26.61 16.22 -4.82
CA LEU A 304 26.59 15.77 -6.21
C LEU A 304 27.98 15.92 -6.84
N PRO A 305 28.33 15.09 -7.84
CA PRO A 305 29.59 15.21 -8.55
C PRO A 305 29.66 16.52 -9.35
N ASN A 306 30.90 16.97 -9.58
CA ASN A 306 31.15 18.08 -10.49
C ASN A 306 30.67 17.72 -11.90
N TYR A 307 30.11 18.69 -12.60
CA TYR A 307 29.60 18.49 -13.94
C TYR A 307 29.61 19.82 -14.76
N ASN A 308 29.97 19.75 -16.03
CA ASN A 308 29.99 20.89 -16.94
C ASN A 308 30.77 22.10 -16.37
N GLY A 309 31.94 21.86 -15.82
CA GLY A 309 32.78 22.89 -15.17
C GLY A 309 32.24 23.40 -13.81
N ARG A 310 31.08 22.95 -13.37
CA ARG A 310 30.46 23.32 -12.09
C ARG A 310 30.92 22.38 -10.98
N SER A 311 31.33 22.97 -9.86
CA SER A 311 31.71 22.25 -8.64
C SER A 311 30.79 22.63 -7.47
N GLY A 312 30.77 21.78 -6.44
CA GLY A 312 30.01 22.04 -5.24
C GLY A 312 28.47 21.98 -5.44
N LEU A 313 28.00 21.25 -6.48
CA LEU A 313 26.59 21.02 -6.71
C LEU A 313 25.99 20.19 -5.57
N ARG A 314 24.81 20.58 -5.11
CA ARG A 314 24.14 19.98 -3.95
C ARG A 314 22.62 19.98 -4.11
N VAL A 315 21.98 19.05 -3.41
CA VAL A 315 20.55 19.12 -3.12
C VAL A 315 20.40 19.46 -1.63
N HIS A 316 19.57 20.42 -1.28
CA HIS A 316 19.40 20.89 0.09
C HIS A 316 18.02 21.53 0.33
N PRO A 317 17.57 21.76 1.58
CA PRO A 317 16.38 22.54 1.86
C PRO A 317 16.49 23.98 1.33
N ASP A 318 15.40 24.50 0.81
CA ASP A 318 15.28 25.92 0.44
C ASP A 318 14.06 26.53 1.13
N THR A 319 14.27 27.02 2.35
CA THR A 319 13.18 27.51 3.22
C THR A 319 13.23 29.02 3.47
N ASN A 320 14.33 29.70 3.08
CA ASN A 320 14.55 31.10 3.47
C ASN A 320 14.11 32.11 2.42
N SER A 321 14.45 31.87 1.17
CA SER A 321 14.10 32.73 0.03
C SER A 321 14.09 31.86 -1.22
N PRO A 322 13.08 32.00 -2.09
CA PRO A 322 13.03 31.21 -3.31
C PRO A 322 14.31 31.40 -4.12
N GLY A 323 15.01 30.30 -4.44
CA GLY A 323 16.20 30.30 -5.27
C GLY A 323 17.49 29.90 -4.53
N THR A 324 18.40 29.31 -5.29
CA THR A 324 19.69 28.80 -4.81
C THR A 324 20.86 29.49 -5.55
N LYS A 325 22.10 29.19 -5.17
CA LYS A 325 23.30 29.63 -5.92
C LYS A 325 23.76 28.58 -6.93
N GLY A 326 22.80 27.96 -7.65
CA GLY A 326 23.07 26.96 -8.66
C GLY A 326 23.02 25.52 -8.16
N CYS A 327 22.49 25.31 -6.97
CA CYS A 327 22.14 24.00 -6.42
C CYS A 327 20.67 23.68 -6.69
N ILE A 328 20.22 22.53 -6.25
CA ILE A 328 18.80 22.14 -6.26
C ILE A 328 18.25 22.34 -4.85
N GLY A 329 17.35 23.31 -4.68
CA GLY A 329 16.67 23.60 -3.44
C GLY A 329 15.33 22.87 -3.37
N ILE A 330 15.12 22.03 -2.37
CA ILE A 330 13.83 21.38 -2.12
C ILE A 330 12.99 22.26 -1.19
N VAL A 331 11.77 22.53 -1.61
CA VAL A 331 10.81 23.36 -0.89
C VAL A 331 9.76 22.46 -0.24
N GLY A 332 9.44 22.74 1.02
CA GLY A 332 8.46 21.99 1.79
C GLY A 332 8.32 22.54 3.21
N CYS A 333 7.42 21.99 4.00
CA CYS A 333 7.32 22.31 5.39
C CYS A 333 8.48 21.71 6.22
N TYR A 334 8.65 22.23 7.45
CA TYR A 334 9.77 21.79 8.31
C TYR A 334 9.84 20.26 8.49
N GLU A 335 8.71 19.63 8.80
CA GLU A 335 8.68 18.18 9.07
C GLU A 335 8.93 17.35 7.80
N GLU A 336 8.40 17.75 6.65
CA GLU A 336 8.66 17.09 5.38
C GLU A 336 10.16 17.12 5.03
N LEU A 337 10.78 18.30 5.12
CA LEU A 337 12.20 18.48 4.82
C LEU A 337 13.11 17.78 5.85
N LYS A 338 12.71 17.73 7.12
CA LYS A 338 13.39 16.97 8.17
C LYS A 338 13.35 15.46 7.88
N ASN A 339 12.16 14.93 7.55
CA ASN A 339 12.00 13.53 7.20
C ASN A 339 12.80 13.16 5.94
N LEU A 340 12.82 14.04 4.92
CA LEU A 340 13.61 13.86 3.72
C LEU A 340 15.12 13.86 4.02
N GLY A 341 15.57 14.75 4.89
CA GLY A 341 16.97 14.77 5.33
C GLY A 341 17.36 13.50 6.08
N ASN A 342 16.51 13.03 6.98
CA ASN A 342 16.71 11.78 7.69
C ASN A 342 16.75 10.59 6.71
N PHE A 343 15.88 10.56 5.72
CA PHE A 343 15.90 9.55 4.68
C PHE A 343 17.24 9.56 3.91
N PHE A 344 17.72 10.73 3.44
CA PHE A 344 18.98 10.82 2.71
C PHE A 344 20.18 10.42 3.58
N ASN A 345 20.24 10.88 4.83
CA ASN A 345 21.32 10.54 5.75
C ASN A 345 21.36 9.03 6.04
N ASN A 346 20.20 8.38 6.18
CA ASN A 346 20.11 6.95 6.45
C ASN A 346 20.33 6.10 5.19
N TYR A 347 19.78 6.50 4.05
CA TYR A 347 19.84 5.74 2.82
C TYR A 347 21.17 5.94 2.08
N ILE A 348 21.56 7.18 1.80
CA ILE A 348 22.79 7.52 1.10
C ILE A 348 23.99 7.43 2.07
N GLY A 349 23.86 8.07 3.23
CA GLY A 349 24.93 8.20 4.24
C GLY A 349 26.07 9.11 3.81
N PRO A 350 27.01 9.42 4.71
CA PRO A 350 28.08 10.38 4.45
C PRO A 350 29.06 9.92 3.37
N SER A 351 29.25 8.62 3.17
CA SER A 351 30.16 8.02 2.19
C SER A 351 29.47 7.54 0.90
N GLY A 352 28.19 7.85 0.71
CA GLY A 352 27.45 7.41 -0.46
C GLY A 352 27.19 5.89 -0.51
N ARG A 353 26.84 5.27 0.63
CA ARG A 353 26.59 3.83 0.77
C ARG A 353 25.67 3.31 -0.33
N HIS A 354 24.53 3.97 -0.54
CA HIS A 354 23.64 3.74 -1.67
C HIS A 354 23.74 4.95 -2.60
N ARG A 355 24.37 4.77 -3.75
CA ARG A 355 24.55 5.82 -4.75
C ARG A 355 23.21 6.15 -5.42
N MET A 356 22.37 6.89 -4.73
CA MET A 356 21.09 7.37 -5.23
C MET A 356 21.29 8.24 -6.46
N ILE A 357 20.41 8.08 -7.46
CA ILE A 357 20.43 8.86 -8.69
C ILE A 357 19.47 10.03 -8.57
N PHE A 358 19.92 11.21 -8.98
CA PHE A 358 19.18 12.44 -9.10
C PHE A 358 19.10 12.81 -10.59
N ASN A 359 17.97 12.54 -11.24
CA ASN A 359 17.75 12.79 -12.67
C ASN A 359 17.25 14.22 -12.88
N PHE A 360 18.16 15.13 -13.13
CA PHE A 360 17.86 16.52 -13.38
C PHE A 360 17.98 16.82 -14.88
N ASN A 361 16.89 16.63 -15.63
CA ASN A 361 16.82 16.81 -17.09
C ASN A 361 15.63 17.68 -17.43
N ILE A 362 15.82 18.99 -17.40
CA ILE A 362 14.77 20.00 -17.62
C ILE A 362 14.85 20.54 -19.04
N LYS A 363 13.76 20.44 -19.81
CA LYS A 363 13.68 20.97 -21.15
C LYS A 363 13.88 22.50 -21.14
N GLY A 364 14.77 23.01 -22.01
CA GLY A 364 15.06 24.44 -22.11
C GLY A 364 16.02 24.95 -21.02
N ASN A 365 16.56 24.07 -20.15
CA ASN A 365 17.62 24.46 -19.21
C ASN A 365 18.83 24.97 -19.99
N PRO A 366 19.32 26.19 -19.71
CA PRO A 366 20.46 26.77 -20.41
C PRO A 366 21.77 26.03 -20.18
N ASN A 367 21.84 25.10 -19.19
CA ASN A 367 23.01 24.28 -18.89
C ASN A 367 24.31 25.10 -18.68
N TYR A 368 24.22 26.20 -17.95
CA TYR A 368 25.38 27.04 -17.67
C TYR A 368 26.49 26.24 -16.99
N GLY A 369 27.71 26.33 -17.58
CA GLY A 369 28.96 25.90 -16.95
C GLY A 369 29.48 26.95 -15.98
N ASN A 370 30.77 26.86 -15.61
CA ASN A 370 31.45 27.89 -14.77
C ASN A 370 31.44 29.29 -15.40
N GLU A 371 31.31 29.37 -16.72
CA GLU A 371 31.30 30.62 -17.49
C GLU A 371 29.87 31.19 -17.68
N GLY A 372 28.90 30.68 -16.97
CA GLY A 372 27.47 31.07 -17.10
C GLY A 372 27.22 32.57 -16.94
N ARG A 373 28.15 33.30 -16.32
CA ARG A 373 28.12 34.76 -16.23
C ARG A 373 28.56 35.45 -17.53
N SER A 374 29.42 34.85 -18.32
CA SER A 374 29.90 35.44 -19.56
C SER A 374 28.95 35.23 -20.73
N ASN A 375 28.23 34.10 -20.75
CA ASN A 375 27.27 33.77 -21.81
C ASN A 375 25.93 34.52 -21.72
N SER A 376 25.61 35.12 -20.55
CA SER A 376 24.43 36.00 -20.42
C SER A 376 24.54 37.30 -21.21
N ARG A 377 25.76 37.65 -21.70
CA ARG A 377 26.00 38.79 -22.58
C ARG A 377 25.76 38.50 -24.06
N LEU A 378 25.60 37.24 -24.47
CA LEU A 378 25.43 36.82 -25.85
C LEU A 378 23.98 36.50 -26.21
N ALA A 379 23.05 36.63 -25.28
CA ALA A 379 21.60 36.40 -25.50
C ALA A 379 20.77 37.68 -25.42
N GLN A 380 21.34 38.81 -25.81
CA GLN A 380 20.62 40.06 -26.09
C GLN A 380 20.52 40.28 -27.59
#